data_81e509f0d615a7a699a547c7f99a0308
#
_entry.id   81e509f0d615a7a699a547c7f99a0308
#
_cell.length_a   1.000
_cell.length_b   1.000
_cell.length_c   1.000
_cell.angle_alpha   90.00
_cell.angle_beta   90.00
_cell.angle_gamma   90.00
#
_symmetry.space_group_name_H-M   'P 1'
#
loop_
_entity.id
_entity.type
_entity.pdbx_description
1 polymer ?
#
loop_
_entity_poly.entity_id
_entity_poly.type
_entity_poly.pdbx_seq_one_letter_code
_entity_poly.pdbx_strand_id
1 'polypeptide(L)' 'MLRPRIKFVPEKQGKKTKRPYHKGSTFNYKGDIFKIVSNVKEYVNKEGNIVVYCKVSYYDRFEMKDKTCYATEIWF' A
#
# COMPACT_ATOMS: atom_id res chain seq x y z
N MET A 1 7.52 1.10 -6.96
CA MET A 1 6.59 -0.04 -6.85
C MET A 1 6.07 -0.17 -5.43
N LEU A 2 4.78 -0.39 -5.27
CA LEU A 2 4.19 -0.58 -3.95
C LEU A 2 4.75 -1.83 -3.27
N ARG A 3 5.14 -1.69 -1.99
CA ARG A 3 5.69 -2.77 -1.19
C ARG A 3 4.79 -3.01 0.02
N PRO A 4 4.31 -4.24 0.24
CA PRO A 4 3.49 -4.54 1.41
C PRO A 4 4.29 -4.42 2.70
N ARG A 5 3.63 -3.91 3.75
CA ARG A 5 4.19 -3.83 5.09
C ARG A 5 3.15 -4.30 6.09
N ILE A 6 3.57 -5.10 7.06
CA ILE A 6 2.68 -5.66 8.08
C ILE A 6 2.17 -4.55 9.01
N LYS A 7 3.03 -3.60 9.36
CA LYS A 7 2.68 -2.46 10.20
C LYS A 7 3.09 -1.17 9.51
N PHE A 8 2.12 -0.32 9.26
CA PHE A 8 2.35 1.03 8.76
C PHE A 8 1.27 1.94 9.31
N VAL A 9 1.70 2.97 10.00
CA VAL A 9 0.80 4.00 10.51
C VAL A 9 1.28 5.33 9.93
N PRO A 10 0.51 5.98 9.05
CA PRO A 10 0.90 7.28 8.54
C PRO A 10 0.89 8.31 9.67
N GLU A 11 1.95 9.13 9.76
CA GLU A 11 2.04 10.18 10.77
C GLU A 11 0.97 11.26 10.58
N LYS A 12 0.55 11.46 9.35
CA LYS A 12 -0.45 12.44 8.97
C LYS A 12 -1.45 11.82 8.02
N GLN A 13 -2.69 12.27 8.10
CA GLN A 13 -3.70 11.89 7.14
C GLN A 13 -3.32 12.42 5.76
N GLY A 14 -3.12 11.51 4.80
CA GLY A 14 -2.75 11.86 3.45
C GLY A 14 -3.92 12.36 2.62
N LYS A 15 -3.62 12.89 1.45
CA LYS A 15 -4.59 13.28 0.44
C LYS A 15 -4.65 12.23 -0.67
N LYS A 16 -5.73 12.21 -1.44
CA LYS A 16 -5.86 11.30 -2.56
C LYS A 16 -4.73 11.53 -3.58
N THR A 17 -4.04 10.46 -3.96
CA THR A 17 -2.96 10.55 -4.93
C THR A 17 -3.50 10.72 -6.35
N LYS A 18 -2.74 11.43 -7.19
CA LYS A 18 -3.00 11.53 -8.63
C LYS A 18 -2.20 10.49 -9.44
N ARG A 19 -1.44 9.63 -8.75
CA ARG A 19 -0.63 8.59 -9.39
C ARG A 19 -1.50 7.45 -9.92
N PRO A 20 -0.99 6.64 -10.86
CA PRO A 20 -1.80 5.60 -11.52
C PRO A 20 -2.06 4.36 -10.66
N TYR A 21 -2.42 4.57 -9.41
CA TYR A 21 -2.84 3.50 -8.50
C TYR A 21 -4.33 3.59 -8.26
N HIS A 22 -5.03 2.48 -8.44
CA HIS A 22 -6.49 2.45 -8.37
C HIS A 22 -6.98 1.36 -7.41
N LYS A 23 -8.02 1.67 -6.65
CA LYS A 23 -8.75 0.68 -5.87
C LYS A 23 -9.24 -0.44 -6.79
N GLY A 24 -9.04 -1.69 -6.41
CA GLY A 24 -9.40 -2.85 -7.21
C GLY A 24 -8.28 -3.38 -8.09
N SER A 25 -7.21 -2.62 -8.29
CA SER A 25 -6.03 -3.09 -9.03
C SER A 25 -5.25 -4.11 -8.22
N THR A 26 -4.52 -4.98 -8.93
CA THR A 26 -3.66 -5.99 -8.31
C THR A 26 -2.22 -5.77 -8.71
N PHE A 27 -1.31 -6.23 -7.87
CA PHE A 27 0.11 -6.26 -8.21
C PHE A 27 0.76 -7.50 -7.60
N ASN A 28 1.89 -7.91 -8.16
CA ASN A 28 2.65 -9.06 -7.70
C ASN A 28 3.89 -8.59 -6.95
N TYR A 29 4.13 -9.16 -5.77
CA TYR A 29 5.31 -8.87 -4.98
C TYR A 29 5.79 -10.16 -4.31
N LYS A 30 7.03 -10.56 -4.60
CA LYS A 30 7.67 -11.77 -4.06
C LYS A 30 6.79 -13.02 -4.20
N GLY A 31 6.13 -13.16 -5.34
CA GLY A 31 5.32 -14.33 -5.65
C GLY A 31 3.89 -14.29 -5.12
N ASP A 32 3.52 -13.29 -4.34
CA ASP A 32 2.15 -13.14 -3.85
C ASP A 32 1.42 -12.05 -4.61
N ILE A 33 0.12 -12.25 -4.80
CA ILE A 33 -0.75 -11.28 -5.47
C ILE A 33 -1.47 -10.45 -4.40
N PHE A 34 -1.33 -9.12 -4.51
CA PHE A 34 -1.95 -8.16 -3.60
C PHE A 34 -2.99 -7.35 -4.36
N LYS A 35 -4.15 -7.15 -3.74
CA LYS A 35 -5.23 -6.35 -4.30
C LYS A 35 -5.41 -5.07 -3.50
N ILE A 36 -5.46 -3.92 -4.17
CA ILE A 36 -5.70 -2.64 -3.52
C ILE A 36 -7.18 -2.56 -3.13
N VAL A 37 -7.46 -2.46 -1.83
CA VAL A 37 -8.81 -2.48 -1.29
C VAL A 37 -9.26 -1.13 -0.70
N SER A 38 -8.39 -0.12 -0.71
CA SER A 38 -8.72 1.21 -0.25
C SER A 38 -8.30 2.27 -1.27
N ASN A 39 -8.76 3.51 -1.09
CA ASN A 39 -8.27 4.63 -1.87
C ASN A 39 -6.77 4.82 -1.60
N VAL A 40 -6.02 5.08 -2.66
CA VAL A 40 -4.58 5.33 -2.54
C VAL A 40 -4.36 6.79 -2.17
N LYS A 41 -3.56 7.02 -1.14
CA LYS A 41 -3.28 8.34 -0.60
C LYS A 41 -1.79 8.62 -0.60
N GLU A 42 -1.40 9.87 -0.49
CA GLU A 42 -0.01 10.28 -0.40
C GLU A 42 0.19 11.37 0.64
N TYR A 43 1.38 11.43 1.22
CA TYR A 43 1.79 12.51 2.11
C TYR A 43 3.30 12.73 1.96
N VAL A 44 3.76 13.88 2.44
CA VAL A 44 5.19 14.20 2.47
C VAL A 44 5.74 13.83 3.85
N ASN A 45 6.79 13.00 3.89
CA ASN A 45 7.41 12.59 5.14
C ASN A 45 8.39 13.66 5.66
N LYS A 46 9.02 13.37 6.81
CA LYS A 46 9.98 14.29 7.44
C LYS A 46 11.21 14.59 6.58
N GLU A 47 11.55 13.66 5.69
CA GLU A 47 12.70 13.78 4.78
C GLU A 47 12.35 14.55 3.51
N GLY A 48 11.10 14.98 3.35
CA GLY A 48 10.64 15.68 2.16
C GLY A 48 10.26 14.78 1.01
N ASN A 49 10.23 13.48 1.20
CA ASN A 49 9.85 12.52 0.15
C ASN A 49 8.34 12.28 0.17
N ILE A 50 7.78 12.00 -1.01
CA ILE A 50 6.36 11.66 -1.13
C ILE A 50 6.19 10.18 -0.83
N VAL A 51 5.36 9.87 0.16
CA VAL A 51 5.00 8.49 0.52
C VAL A 51 3.58 8.22 0.04
N VAL A 52 3.46 7.25 -0.86
CA VAL A 52 2.16 6.76 -1.36
C VAL A 52 1.81 5.52 -0.58
N TYR A 53 0.56 5.42 -0.10
CA TYR A 53 0.14 4.27 0.70
C TYR A 53 -1.31 3.90 0.45
N CYS A 54 -1.60 2.64 0.68
CA CYS A 54 -2.97 2.12 0.58
C CYS A 54 -3.09 0.83 1.38
N LYS A 55 -4.32 0.41 1.62
CA LYS A 55 -4.59 -0.90 2.22
C LYS A 55 -4.73 -1.92 1.11
N VAL A 56 -4.11 -3.08 1.29
CA VAL A 56 -4.16 -4.18 0.32
C VAL A 56 -4.60 -5.46 1.01
N SER A 57 -5.20 -6.37 0.23
CA SER A 57 -5.53 -7.70 0.70
C SER A 57 -4.65 -8.74 -0.02
N TYR A 58 -4.37 -9.83 0.67
CA TYR A 58 -3.59 -10.94 0.13
C TYR A 58 -4.00 -12.24 0.82
N TYR A 59 -3.67 -13.37 0.20
CA TYR A 59 -3.91 -14.68 0.77
C TYR A 59 -2.68 -15.15 1.54
N ASP A 60 -2.85 -15.41 2.85
CA ASP A 60 -1.79 -15.94 3.71
C ASP A 60 -1.79 -17.46 3.64
N ARG A 61 -0.73 -18.03 3.05
CA ARG A 61 -0.60 -19.47 2.88
C ARG A 61 -0.37 -20.22 4.19
N PHE A 62 0.21 -19.55 5.19
CA PHE A 62 0.47 -20.17 6.49
C PHE A 62 -0.80 -20.30 7.31
N GLU A 63 -1.62 -19.26 7.35
CA GLU A 63 -2.88 -19.27 8.07
C GLU A 63 -4.07 -19.68 7.20
N MET A 64 -3.84 -19.83 5.90
CA MET A 64 -4.85 -20.26 4.92
C MET A 64 -6.10 -19.38 4.94
N LYS A 65 -5.89 -18.07 5.01
CA LYS A 65 -6.98 -17.07 4.99
C LYS A 65 -6.52 -15.78 4.35
N ASP A 66 -7.48 -14.96 3.94
CA ASP A 66 -7.22 -13.62 3.43
C ASP A 66 -6.85 -12.69 4.58
N LYS A 67 -5.81 -11.90 4.37
CA LYS A 67 -5.34 -10.89 5.32
C LYS A 67 -5.23 -9.54 4.64
N THR A 68 -5.11 -8.50 5.43
CA THR A 68 -4.86 -7.15 4.95
C THR A 68 -3.61 -6.57 5.58
N CYS A 69 -2.93 -5.73 4.82
CA CYS A 69 -1.81 -4.93 5.31
C CYS A 69 -1.75 -3.63 4.52
N TYR A 70 -0.82 -2.75 4.88
CA TYR A 70 -0.58 -1.55 4.09
C TYR A 70 0.51 -1.80 3.06
N ALA A 71 0.39 -1.16 1.91
CA ALA A 71 1.46 -1.11 0.92
C ALA A 71 1.91 0.33 0.76
N THR A 72 3.20 0.54 0.62
CA THR A 72 3.80 1.86 0.52
C THR A 72 4.80 1.94 -0.62
N GLU A 73 4.96 3.16 -1.16
CA GLU A 73 6.00 3.47 -2.14
C GLU A 73 6.55 4.86 -1.83
N ILE A 74 7.87 4.98 -1.84
CA ILE A 74 8.54 6.25 -1.55
C ILE A 74 9.08 6.83 -2.85
N TRP A 75 8.72 8.09 -3.11
CA TRP A 75 9.15 8.84 -4.29
C TRP A 75 10.15 9.91 -3.87
N PHE A 76 11.34 9.80 -4.38
CA PHE A 76 12.42 10.74 -4.08
C PHE A 76 12.36 11.97 -4.98
#